data_d26fa9d163fce0b7bfb27c17a200352a
#
_entry.id   d26fa9d163fce0b7bfb27c17a200352a
#
_cell.length_a   1.000
_cell.length_b   1.000
_cell.length_c   1.000
_cell.angle_alpha   90.00
_cell.angle_beta   90.00
_cell.angle_gamma   90.00
#
_symmetry.space_group_name_H-M   'P 1'
#
loop_
_entity.id
_entity.type
_entity.pdbx_description
1 polymer ?
#
loop_
_entity_poly.entity_id
_entity_poly.type
_entity_poly.pdbx_seq_one_letter_code
_entity_poly.pdbx_strand_id
1 'polypeptide(L)'
;WGQQKMSLDQLLQLADEQSVSIKSYAAAVESARHNEASAKAARLPDVGVTASVGYLGDGLLGDRDFSSWQHISNPHFMNNFALKAQQVIYSGGAIENQIAIANLNMQMARLDYARNRQEIRFLIASHYLDLCRIQNRQAVVEKNIVLTKTVLDNTKARHRQGAALKTDITR
;
A
#
# COMPACT_ATOMS: atom_id res chain seq x y z
N TRP A 1 -19.05 -1.31 26.53
CA TRP A 1 -18.48 -1.57 25.18
C TRP A 1 -19.50 -2.45 24.49
N GLY A 2 -20.31 -1.87 23.58
CA GLY A 2 -21.30 -2.61 22.80
C GLY A 2 -20.59 -3.55 21.83
N GLN A 3 -20.74 -4.85 22.00
CA GLN A 3 -20.34 -5.84 21.00
C GLN A 3 -21.29 -5.72 19.82
N GLN A 4 -20.83 -5.14 18.73
CA GLN A 4 -21.57 -5.07 17.48
C GLN A 4 -21.41 -6.43 16.77
N LYS A 5 -22.49 -7.19 16.62
CA LYS A 5 -22.46 -8.43 15.84
C LYS A 5 -22.43 -8.05 14.36
N MET A 6 -21.31 -8.29 13.71
CA MET A 6 -21.15 -8.07 12.29
C MET A 6 -21.21 -9.41 11.55
N SER A 7 -21.87 -9.43 10.40
CA SER A 7 -21.84 -10.58 9.49
C SER A 7 -20.52 -10.63 8.72
N LEU A 8 -20.19 -11.80 8.18
CA LEU A 8 -18.99 -11.96 7.34
C LEU A 8 -19.01 -11.00 6.15
N ASP A 9 -20.16 -10.83 5.50
CA ASP A 9 -20.30 -9.93 4.35
C ASP A 9 -20.04 -8.47 4.71
N GLN A 10 -20.53 -8.02 5.88
CA GLN A 10 -20.25 -6.66 6.39
C GLN A 10 -18.75 -6.44 6.64
N LEU A 11 -18.06 -7.45 7.22
CA LEU A 11 -16.63 -7.39 7.44
C LEU A 11 -15.83 -7.33 6.13
N LEU A 12 -16.25 -8.11 5.12
CA LEU A 12 -15.62 -8.10 3.80
C LEU A 12 -15.81 -6.78 3.07
N GLN A 13 -17.00 -6.17 3.16
CA GLN A 13 -17.26 -4.84 2.61
C GLN A 13 -16.41 -3.77 3.32
N LEU A 14 -16.39 -3.79 4.65
CA LEU A 14 -15.59 -2.86 5.44
C LEU A 14 -14.09 -2.97 5.10
N ALA A 15 -13.60 -4.18 4.88
CA ALA A 15 -12.21 -4.41 4.48
C ALA A 15 -11.93 -3.86 3.08
N ASP A 16 -12.82 -4.06 2.12
CA ASP A 16 -12.69 -3.51 0.77
C ASP A 16 -12.62 -1.97 0.79
N GLU A 17 -13.35 -1.32 1.72
CA GLU A 17 -13.40 0.14 1.83
C GLU A 17 -12.28 0.74 2.69
N GLN A 18 -11.88 0.06 3.77
CA GLN A 18 -11.01 0.67 4.79
C GLN A 18 -9.61 0.06 4.87
N SER A 19 -9.35 -1.08 4.24
CA SER A 19 -8.03 -1.71 4.29
C SER A 19 -6.96 -0.81 3.68
N VAL A 20 -5.97 -0.46 4.49
CA VAL A 20 -4.81 0.33 4.05
C VAL A 20 -4.03 -0.40 2.94
N SER A 21 -3.91 -1.73 3.05
CA SER A 21 -3.24 -2.55 2.04
C SER A 21 -3.96 -2.46 0.69
N ILE A 22 -5.27 -2.65 0.65
CA ILE A 22 -6.05 -2.56 -0.59
C ILE A 22 -5.94 -1.16 -1.21
N LYS A 23 -6.01 -0.10 -0.39
CA LYS A 23 -5.83 1.29 -0.85
C LYS A 23 -4.43 1.54 -1.41
N SER A 24 -3.39 0.97 -0.79
CA SER A 24 -2.01 1.07 -1.28
C SER A 24 -1.84 0.45 -2.66
N TYR A 25 -2.38 -0.76 -2.87
CA TYR A 25 -2.34 -1.41 -4.18
C TYR A 25 -3.21 -0.68 -5.22
N ALA A 26 -4.34 -0.09 -4.82
CA ALA A 26 -5.13 0.76 -5.71
C ALA A 26 -4.34 2.00 -6.17
N ALA A 27 -3.62 2.65 -5.26
CA ALA A 27 -2.73 3.76 -5.59
C ALA A 27 -1.56 3.33 -6.51
N ALA A 28 -1.02 2.12 -6.33
CA ALA A 28 0.01 1.56 -7.23
C ALA A 28 -0.53 1.35 -8.65
N VAL A 29 -1.78 0.89 -8.81
CA VAL A 29 -2.44 0.79 -10.12
C VAL A 29 -2.57 2.15 -10.79
N GLU A 30 -2.97 3.18 -10.05
CA GLU A 30 -3.12 4.54 -10.58
C GLU A 30 -1.76 5.12 -10.98
N SER A 31 -0.71 4.89 -10.17
CA SER A 31 0.66 5.25 -10.51
C SER A 31 1.14 4.56 -11.79
N ALA A 32 0.91 3.26 -11.94
CA ALA A 32 1.27 2.52 -13.14
C ALA A 32 0.51 3.03 -14.39
N ARG A 33 -0.76 3.43 -14.22
CA ARG A 33 -1.57 4.06 -15.29
C ARG A 33 -0.98 5.40 -15.73
N HIS A 34 -0.55 6.24 -14.80
CA HIS A 34 0.11 7.50 -15.13
C HIS A 34 1.47 7.28 -15.80
N ASN A 35 2.21 6.25 -15.39
CA ASN A 35 3.47 5.89 -16.05
C ASN A 35 3.25 5.40 -17.50
N GLU A 36 2.17 4.63 -17.74
CA GLU A 36 1.79 4.26 -19.12
C GLU A 36 1.42 5.50 -19.95
N ALA A 37 0.66 6.44 -19.39
CA ALA A 37 0.30 7.69 -20.07
C ALA A 37 1.56 8.53 -20.37
N SER A 38 2.52 8.61 -19.43
CA SER A 38 3.80 9.27 -19.63
C SER A 38 4.63 8.61 -20.73
N ALA A 39 4.69 7.27 -20.76
CA ALA A 39 5.38 6.54 -21.84
C ALA A 39 4.75 6.83 -23.21
N LYS A 40 3.43 6.90 -23.30
CA LYS A 40 2.73 7.30 -24.55
C LYS A 40 3.03 8.75 -24.96
N ALA A 41 3.22 9.64 -23.98
CA ALA A 41 3.56 11.04 -24.24
C ALA A 41 4.97 11.20 -24.85
N ALA A 42 5.86 10.21 -24.76
CA ALA A 42 7.17 10.23 -25.42
C ALA A 42 7.09 10.27 -26.96
N ARG A 43 5.90 10.02 -27.53
CA ARG A 43 5.61 10.22 -28.97
C ARG A 43 5.36 11.69 -29.32
N LEU A 44 5.07 12.55 -28.35
CA LEU A 44 4.77 13.95 -28.55
C LEU A 44 6.06 14.77 -28.57
N PRO A 45 6.06 15.95 -29.21
CA PRO A 45 7.19 16.86 -29.12
C PRO A 45 7.37 17.37 -27.68
N ASP A 46 8.63 17.40 -27.25
CA ASP A 46 9.02 18.05 -25.99
C ASP A 46 9.29 19.54 -26.28
N VAL A 47 8.61 20.41 -25.53
CA VAL A 47 8.71 21.87 -25.68
C VAL A 47 9.18 22.45 -24.35
N GLY A 48 10.40 22.98 -24.38
CA GLY A 48 11.03 23.63 -23.23
C GLY A 48 11.19 25.12 -23.43
N VAL A 49 10.94 25.90 -22.39
CA VAL A 49 11.26 27.33 -22.33
C VAL A 49 12.33 27.52 -21.25
N THR A 50 13.43 28.17 -21.62
CA THR A 50 14.50 28.49 -20.69
C THR A 50 14.67 29.99 -20.61
N ALA A 51 14.66 30.54 -19.42
CA ALA A 51 15.03 31.93 -19.16
C ALA A 51 16.15 31.94 -18.11
N SER A 52 17.25 32.58 -18.44
CA SER A 52 18.35 32.76 -17.51
C SER A 52 18.78 34.23 -17.45
N VAL A 53 19.10 34.65 -16.23
CA VAL A 53 19.58 35.98 -15.91
C VAL A 53 20.88 35.81 -15.12
N GLY A 54 21.90 36.51 -15.54
CA GLY A 54 23.22 36.46 -14.91
C GLY A 54 23.80 37.87 -14.73
N TYR A 55 24.65 38.00 -13.71
CA TYR A 55 25.45 39.16 -13.46
C TYR A 55 26.93 38.77 -13.73
N LEU A 56 27.55 39.47 -14.66
CA LEU A 56 28.98 39.32 -15.01
C LEU A 56 29.77 40.43 -14.36
N GLY A 57 30.83 40.08 -13.65
CA GLY A 57 31.82 41.02 -13.18
C GLY A 57 32.79 41.47 -14.32
N ASP A 58 33.52 42.50 -14.05
CA ASP A 58 34.60 42.95 -14.94
C ASP A 58 35.68 41.86 -15.12
N GLY A 59 36.20 41.71 -16.32
CA GLY A 59 37.23 40.74 -16.66
C GLY A 59 38.63 41.32 -16.53
N LEU A 60 39.60 40.50 -16.12
CA LEU A 60 41.01 40.80 -16.19
C LEU A 60 41.66 39.93 -17.28
N LEU A 61 42.25 40.55 -18.27
CA LEU A 61 43.06 39.87 -19.27
C LEU A 61 44.54 40.05 -18.91
N GLY A 62 45.22 38.92 -18.66
CA GLY A 62 46.68 38.90 -18.50
C GLY A 62 47.36 38.56 -19.83
N ASP A 63 48.49 39.17 -20.06
CA ASP A 63 49.37 38.79 -21.17
C ASP A 63 49.94 37.39 -20.86
N ARG A 64 50.42 36.72 -21.96
CA ARG A 64 50.96 35.35 -21.88
C ARG A 64 52.14 35.23 -20.89
N ASP A 65 52.85 36.28 -20.66
CA ASP A 65 54.03 36.35 -19.76
C ASP A 65 53.65 36.90 -18.36
N PHE A 66 52.31 37.11 -18.09
CA PHE A 66 51.82 37.71 -16.83
C PHE A 66 52.44 39.08 -16.47
N SER A 67 53.04 39.75 -17.43
CA SER A 67 53.70 41.02 -17.20
C SER A 67 52.78 42.23 -17.28
N SER A 68 51.62 42.10 -17.90
CA SER A 68 50.62 43.16 -17.97
C SER A 68 49.21 42.64 -17.79
N TRP A 69 48.39 43.41 -17.09
CA TRP A 69 46.97 43.09 -16.87
C TRP A 69 46.10 44.23 -17.40
N GLN A 70 45.19 43.89 -18.29
CA GLN A 70 44.24 44.84 -18.84
C GLN A 70 42.86 44.58 -18.26
N HIS A 71 42.25 45.63 -17.74
CA HIS A 71 40.89 45.60 -17.22
C HIS A 71 39.91 45.71 -18.40
N ILE A 72 39.01 44.72 -18.52
CA ILE A 72 37.96 44.73 -19.55
C ILE A 72 36.61 44.93 -18.85
N SER A 73 35.97 46.04 -19.16
CA SER A 73 34.59 46.29 -18.71
C SER A 73 33.65 45.48 -19.58
N ASN A 74 32.95 44.53 -18.94
CA ASN A 74 31.90 43.72 -19.58
C ASN A 74 30.50 44.29 -19.24
N PRO A 75 29.49 44.05 -20.09
CA PRO A 75 28.12 44.30 -19.71
C PRO A 75 27.81 43.49 -18.46
N HIS A 76 27.44 44.15 -17.38
CA HIS A 76 27.20 43.51 -16.08
C HIS A 76 25.94 42.67 -16.06
N PHE A 77 25.03 42.85 -16.98
CA PHE A 77 23.73 42.16 -17.03
C PHE A 77 23.62 41.30 -18.28
N MET A 78 23.44 40.00 -18.07
CA MET A 78 23.22 39.03 -19.16
C MET A 78 21.84 38.41 -19.01
N ASN A 79 21.06 38.42 -20.06
CA ASN A 79 19.80 37.69 -20.14
C ASN A 79 19.82 36.73 -21.34
N ASN A 80 19.21 35.59 -21.18
CA ASN A 80 19.05 34.62 -22.23
C ASN A 80 17.66 34.03 -22.19
N PHE A 81 16.93 34.06 -23.28
CA PHE A 81 15.64 33.41 -23.49
C PHE A 81 15.79 32.42 -24.64
N ALA A 82 15.44 31.16 -24.36
CA ALA A 82 15.45 30.12 -25.39
C ALA A 82 14.15 29.33 -25.37
N LEU A 83 13.57 29.12 -26.54
CA LEU A 83 12.49 28.21 -26.82
C LEU A 83 13.04 27.02 -27.57
N LYS A 84 12.95 25.84 -27.02
CA LYS A 84 13.41 24.59 -27.62
C LYS A 84 12.21 23.68 -27.87
N ALA A 85 12.04 23.18 -29.08
CA ALA A 85 11.11 22.12 -29.44
C ALA A 85 11.89 20.94 -30.01
N GLN A 86 11.71 19.76 -29.48
CA GLN A 86 12.40 18.56 -29.93
C GLN A 86 11.42 17.40 -30.02
N GLN A 87 11.44 16.68 -31.15
CA GLN A 87 10.64 15.47 -31.34
C GLN A 87 11.51 14.35 -31.89
N VAL A 88 11.40 13.17 -31.32
CA VAL A 88 12.03 11.97 -31.81
C VAL A 88 11.17 11.42 -32.93
N ILE A 89 11.70 11.42 -34.18
CA ILE A 89 11.01 10.92 -35.37
C ILE A 89 11.14 9.40 -35.45
N TYR A 90 12.34 8.88 -35.13
CA TYR A 90 12.65 7.46 -35.20
C TYR A 90 13.67 7.08 -34.10
N SER A 91 13.38 6.02 -33.37
CA SER A 91 14.22 5.52 -32.26
C SER A 91 14.49 4.01 -32.37
N GLY A 92 14.38 3.40 -33.54
CA GLY A 92 14.60 1.96 -33.71
C GLY A 92 13.62 1.09 -32.92
N GLY A 93 12.38 1.56 -32.68
CA GLY A 93 11.36 0.85 -31.89
C GLY A 93 11.47 1.04 -30.38
N ALA A 94 12.42 1.83 -29.86
CA ALA A 94 12.60 2.00 -28.42
C ALA A 94 11.36 2.59 -27.74
N ILE A 95 10.72 3.60 -28.33
CA ILE A 95 9.50 4.22 -27.76
C ILE A 95 8.35 3.20 -27.72
N GLU A 96 8.15 2.41 -28.78
CA GLU A 96 7.09 1.40 -28.85
C GLU A 96 7.28 0.32 -27.79
N ASN A 97 8.50 -0.18 -27.65
CA ASN A 97 8.84 -1.17 -26.62
C ASN A 97 8.67 -0.60 -25.20
N GLN A 98 9.03 0.67 -24.97
CA GLN A 98 8.82 1.34 -23.68
C GLN A 98 7.34 1.46 -23.34
N ILE A 99 6.49 1.77 -24.31
CA ILE A 99 5.03 1.81 -24.13
C ILE A 99 4.49 0.41 -23.82
N ALA A 100 4.98 -0.62 -24.53
CA ALA A 100 4.58 -2.01 -24.28
C ALA A 100 4.97 -2.46 -22.85
N ILE A 101 6.17 -2.14 -22.39
CA ILE A 101 6.65 -2.40 -21.03
C ILE A 101 5.76 -1.68 -20.01
N ALA A 102 5.47 -0.40 -20.23
CA ALA A 102 4.62 0.37 -19.31
C ALA A 102 3.20 -0.20 -19.24
N ASN A 103 2.62 -0.67 -20.36
CA ASN A 103 1.33 -1.33 -20.40
C ASN A 103 1.34 -2.65 -19.62
N LEU A 104 2.38 -3.48 -19.78
CA LEU A 104 2.54 -4.73 -19.03
C LEU A 104 2.67 -4.46 -17.52
N ASN A 105 3.42 -3.44 -17.13
CA ASN A 105 3.56 -3.04 -15.73
C ASN A 105 2.21 -2.60 -15.14
N MET A 106 1.39 -1.88 -15.90
CA MET A 106 0.03 -1.52 -15.48
C MET A 106 -0.86 -2.75 -15.31
N GLN A 107 -0.77 -3.76 -16.20
CA GLN A 107 -1.48 -5.01 -16.06
C GLN A 107 -1.03 -5.80 -14.82
N MET A 108 0.28 -5.87 -14.57
CA MET A 108 0.84 -6.47 -13.35
C MET A 108 0.30 -5.80 -12.09
N ALA A 109 0.30 -4.48 -12.02
CA ALA A 109 -0.23 -3.75 -10.87
C ALA A 109 -1.72 -4.06 -10.62
N ARG A 110 -2.53 -4.21 -11.68
CA ARG A 110 -3.94 -4.63 -11.55
C ARG A 110 -4.10 -6.05 -11.00
N LEU A 111 -3.25 -6.98 -11.44
CA LEU A 111 -3.27 -8.36 -10.95
C LEU A 111 -2.82 -8.43 -9.48
N ASP A 112 -1.81 -7.66 -9.11
CA ASP A 112 -1.34 -7.55 -7.72
C ASP A 112 -2.43 -6.97 -6.80
N TYR A 113 -3.15 -5.94 -7.26
CA TYR A 113 -4.31 -5.41 -6.54
C TYR A 113 -5.39 -6.48 -6.34
N ALA A 114 -5.77 -7.20 -7.40
CA ALA A 114 -6.78 -8.25 -7.32
C ALA A 114 -6.36 -9.39 -6.38
N ARG A 115 -5.09 -9.80 -6.46
CA ARG A 115 -4.49 -10.81 -5.58
C ARG A 115 -4.52 -10.36 -4.12
N ASN A 116 -4.02 -9.17 -3.82
CA ASN A 116 -4.02 -8.64 -2.45
C ASN A 116 -5.44 -8.55 -1.87
N ARG A 117 -6.40 -8.10 -2.65
CA ARG A 117 -7.81 -8.08 -2.24
C ARG A 117 -8.33 -9.47 -1.87
N GLN A 118 -8.00 -10.49 -2.65
CA GLN A 118 -8.38 -11.88 -2.35
C GLN A 118 -7.69 -12.40 -1.08
N GLU A 119 -6.41 -12.11 -0.91
CA GLU A 119 -5.64 -12.50 0.28
C GLU A 119 -6.24 -11.90 1.57
N ILE A 120 -6.59 -10.61 1.54
CA ILE A 120 -7.24 -9.94 2.67
C ILE A 120 -8.61 -10.55 2.98
N ARG A 121 -9.42 -10.81 1.94
CA ARG A 121 -10.74 -11.45 2.12
C ARG A 121 -10.62 -12.86 2.68
N PHE A 122 -9.65 -13.63 2.21
CA PHE A 122 -9.38 -14.96 2.74
C PHE A 122 -8.95 -14.92 4.21
N LEU A 123 -8.08 -14.00 4.57
CA LEU A 123 -7.62 -13.82 5.96
C LEU A 123 -8.78 -13.47 6.89
N ILE A 124 -9.65 -12.55 6.49
CA ILE A 124 -10.84 -12.17 7.27
C ILE A 124 -11.79 -13.35 7.42
N ALA A 125 -12.08 -14.08 6.36
CA ALA A 125 -12.95 -15.25 6.40
C ALA A 125 -12.39 -16.33 7.34
N SER A 126 -11.07 -16.59 7.27
CA SER A 126 -10.40 -17.54 8.14
C SER A 126 -10.54 -17.15 9.62
N HIS A 127 -10.23 -15.91 9.97
CA HIS A 127 -10.34 -15.42 11.34
C HIS A 127 -11.80 -15.40 11.85
N TYR A 128 -12.76 -15.08 10.99
CA TYR A 128 -14.17 -15.13 11.33
C TYR A 128 -14.62 -16.55 11.68
N LEU A 129 -14.21 -17.55 10.90
CA LEU A 129 -14.50 -18.96 11.18
C LEU A 129 -13.84 -19.45 12.47
N ASP A 130 -12.59 -19.03 12.71
CA ASP A 130 -11.90 -19.33 13.97
C ASP A 130 -12.62 -18.74 15.17
N LEU A 131 -13.13 -17.51 15.06
CA LEU A 131 -13.93 -16.87 16.10
C LEU A 131 -15.21 -17.67 16.38
N CYS A 132 -15.93 -18.08 15.35
CA CYS A 132 -17.12 -18.91 15.48
C CYS A 132 -16.81 -20.26 16.17
N ARG A 133 -15.69 -20.87 15.81
CA ARG A 133 -15.22 -22.13 16.45
C ARG A 133 -14.96 -21.93 17.94
N ILE A 134 -14.29 -20.84 18.31
CA ILE A 134 -14.01 -20.53 19.73
C ILE A 134 -15.30 -20.27 20.49
N GLN A 135 -16.25 -19.52 19.94
CA GLN A 135 -17.55 -19.27 20.58
C GLN A 135 -18.34 -20.57 20.80
N ASN A 136 -18.38 -21.46 19.80
CA ASN A 136 -19.03 -22.75 19.95
C ASN A 136 -18.36 -23.61 21.03
N ARG A 137 -17.03 -23.62 21.10
CA ARG A 137 -16.27 -24.32 22.14
C ARG A 137 -16.58 -23.76 23.52
N GLN A 138 -16.66 -22.44 23.65
CA GLN A 138 -17.05 -21.80 24.92
C GLN A 138 -18.43 -22.25 25.37
N ALA A 139 -19.44 -22.26 24.50
CA ALA A 139 -20.77 -22.68 24.77
C ALA A 139 -20.84 -24.17 25.26
N VAL A 140 -20.01 -25.03 24.65
CA VAL A 140 -19.88 -26.45 25.10
C VAL A 140 -19.29 -26.53 26.49
N VAL A 141 -18.21 -25.79 26.77
CA VAL A 141 -17.60 -25.76 28.11
C VAL A 141 -18.56 -25.24 29.16
N GLU A 142 -19.31 -24.18 28.87
CA GLU A 142 -20.32 -23.64 29.78
C GLU A 142 -21.41 -24.70 30.14
N LYS A 143 -21.89 -25.43 29.12
CA LYS A 143 -22.86 -26.54 29.36
C LYS A 143 -22.25 -27.66 30.18
N ASN A 144 -21.00 -28.02 29.96
CA ASN A 144 -20.30 -29.03 30.73
C ASN A 144 -20.15 -28.61 32.22
N ILE A 145 -19.85 -27.34 32.49
CA ILE A 145 -19.79 -26.79 33.86
C ILE A 145 -21.14 -26.93 34.55
N VAL A 146 -22.22 -26.58 33.86
CA VAL A 146 -23.60 -26.73 34.44
C VAL A 146 -23.90 -28.20 34.73
N LEU A 147 -23.59 -29.10 33.79
CA LEU A 147 -23.80 -30.54 33.97
C LEU A 147 -22.99 -31.07 35.16
N THR A 148 -21.71 -30.74 35.26
CA THR A 148 -20.84 -31.17 36.35
C THR A 148 -21.32 -30.65 37.70
N LYS A 149 -21.79 -29.42 37.78
CA LYS A 149 -22.42 -28.87 38.99
C LYS A 149 -23.67 -29.67 39.39
N THR A 150 -24.54 -30.00 38.44
CA THR A 150 -25.74 -30.79 38.68
C THR A 150 -25.39 -32.20 39.21
N VAL A 151 -24.40 -32.85 38.62
CA VAL A 151 -23.89 -34.17 39.08
C VAL A 151 -23.32 -34.05 40.49
N LEU A 152 -22.55 -33.02 40.78
CA LEU A 152 -22.00 -32.77 42.12
C LEU A 152 -23.12 -32.58 43.17
N ASP A 153 -24.12 -31.79 42.86
CA ASP A 153 -25.24 -31.53 43.77
C ASP A 153 -26.04 -32.80 44.02
N ASN A 154 -26.29 -33.61 43.00
CA ASN A 154 -26.94 -34.90 43.12
C ASN A 154 -26.11 -35.87 43.97
N THR A 155 -24.79 -35.92 43.77
CA THR A 155 -23.89 -36.79 44.56
C THR A 155 -23.84 -36.35 46.03
N LYS A 156 -23.80 -35.05 46.30
CA LYS A 156 -23.90 -34.52 47.67
C LYS A 156 -25.23 -34.87 48.32
N ALA A 157 -26.36 -34.79 47.60
CA ALA A 157 -27.67 -35.19 48.12
C ALA A 157 -27.72 -36.69 48.48
N ARG A 158 -27.21 -37.58 47.62
CA ARG A 158 -27.09 -39.02 47.88
C ARG A 158 -26.19 -39.31 49.09
N HIS A 159 -25.07 -38.60 49.22
CA HIS A 159 -24.19 -38.75 50.39
C HIS A 159 -24.89 -38.39 51.67
N ARG A 160 -25.67 -37.29 51.71
CA ARG A 160 -26.49 -36.92 52.90
C ARG A 160 -27.51 -37.96 53.25
N GLN A 161 -27.98 -38.75 52.29
CA GLN A 161 -28.92 -39.86 52.50
C GLN A 161 -28.23 -41.19 52.79
N GLY A 162 -26.89 -41.21 52.90
CA GLY A 162 -26.12 -42.42 53.16
C GLY A 162 -25.92 -43.35 51.91
N ALA A 163 -26.36 -42.92 50.75
CA ALA A 163 -26.35 -43.70 49.50
C ALA A 163 -25.12 -43.45 48.59
N ALA A 164 -24.13 -42.62 49.01
CA ALA A 164 -22.89 -42.38 48.33
C ALA A 164 -21.75 -42.15 49.32
N LEU A 165 -20.51 -42.52 48.90
CA LEU A 165 -19.29 -42.33 49.69
C LEU A 165 -18.76 -40.93 49.58
N LYS A 166 -18.02 -40.45 50.58
CA LYS A 166 -17.34 -39.15 50.53
C LYS A 166 -16.34 -39.01 49.37
N THR A 167 -15.72 -40.10 48.96
CA THR A 167 -14.80 -40.18 47.80
C THR A 167 -15.50 -39.93 46.48
N ASP A 168 -16.80 -40.19 46.36
CA ASP A 168 -17.59 -39.94 45.14
C ASP A 168 -17.86 -38.44 44.91
N ILE A 169 -17.75 -37.63 45.98
CA ILE A 169 -17.89 -36.17 45.91
C ILE A 169 -16.58 -35.51 45.42
N THR A 170 -15.43 -36.12 45.67
CA THR A 170 -14.11 -35.56 45.40
C THR A 170 -13.50 -36.06 44.07
N ARG A 171 -14.15 -37.02 43.44
CA ARG A 171 -13.76 -37.57 42.13
C ARG A 171 -14.45 -36.83 40.98
#